data_ccb0cfc1fc0d799692c482f50b152a3a
#
_entry.id   ccb0cfc1fc0d799692c482f50b152a3a
#
_cell.length_a   1.000
_cell.length_b   1.000
_cell.length_c   1.000
_cell.angle_alpha   90.00
_cell.angle_beta   90.00
_cell.angle_gamma   90.00
#
_symmetry.space_group_name_H-M   'P 1'
#
loop_
_entity.id
_entity.type
_entity.pdbx_description
1 polymer ?
#
loop_
_entity_poly.entity_id
_entity_poly.type
_entity_poly.pdbx_seq_one_letter_code
_entity_poly.pdbx_strand_id
1 'polypeptide(L)'
;YEILRCLVGSEMCIRDRAIKEKFGLDFDVLFGPAYKGIPLSVAATVAISEKYDTDIRYCSNRKEVKDHGDKGILLGSPINDGDKVVIIEDVTTAGTSIEETLPIIKAQGNVDPIGLVVSVDRMERGKGTKSALSEIEEKYGLKTTAIVTMAEVVEHLYNKEYKGKVIIDDKLKAAIDAYYEQYGVKE
;
A
#
# COMPACT_ATOMS: atom_id res chain seq x y z
N TYR A 1 15.04 0.66 19.62
CA TYR A 1 14.48 2.02 19.74
C TYR A 1 14.87 2.94 18.58
N GLU A 2 16.12 2.94 18.09
CA GLU A 2 16.54 3.73 16.93
C GLU A 2 15.97 3.23 15.60
N ILE A 3 15.81 1.92 15.42
CA ILE A 3 15.19 1.33 14.23
C ILE A 3 13.71 1.76 14.12
N LEU A 4 12.99 1.80 15.23
CA LEU A 4 11.61 2.30 15.26
C LEU A 4 11.52 3.81 14.97
N ARG A 5 12.50 4.61 15.40
CA ARG A 5 12.56 6.05 15.06
C ARG A 5 12.84 6.30 13.59
N CYS A 6 13.71 5.50 12.97
CA CYS A 6 13.99 5.60 11.54
C CYS A 6 12.81 5.12 10.69
N LEU A 7 12.14 4.03 11.09
CA LEU A 7 10.97 3.50 10.39
C LEU A 7 9.73 4.40 10.56
N VAL A 8 9.49 4.91 11.75
CA VAL A 8 8.30 5.74 12.03
C VAL A 8 8.47 7.17 11.53
N GLY A 9 9.65 7.77 11.64
CA GLY A 9 9.85 9.18 11.27
C GLY A 9 9.93 9.45 9.76
N SER A 10 10.68 8.66 9.01
CA SER A 10 10.86 8.87 7.57
C SER A 10 9.79 8.21 6.71
N GLU A 11 9.32 7.02 7.11
CA GLU A 11 8.28 6.31 6.35
C GLU A 11 6.89 6.94 6.50
N MET A 12 6.58 7.55 7.64
CA MET A 12 5.34 8.32 7.81
C MET A 12 5.32 9.51 6.85
N CYS A 13 6.41 10.28 6.79
CA CYS A 13 6.51 11.44 5.89
C CYS A 13 6.50 11.09 4.40
N ILE A 14 6.79 9.87 4.00
CA ILE A 14 6.78 9.45 2.60
C ILE A 14 5.38 9.00 2.18
N ARG A 15 4.69 8.21 3.02
CA ARG A 15 3.36 7.70 2.71
C ARG A 15 2.30 8.78 2.65
N ASP A 16 2.24 9.67 3.65
CA ASP A 16 1.30 10.78 3.66
C ASP A 16 1.47 11.69 2.46
N ARG A 17 2.73 11.92 2.02
CA ARG A 17 3.04 12.68 0.81
C ARG A 17 2.54 11.96 -0.45
N ALA A 18 2.87 10.68 -0.62
CA ALA A 18 2.43 9.89 -1.78
C ALA A 18 0.88 9.83 -1.89
N ILE A 19 0.20 9.66 -0.74
CA ILE A 19 -1.27 9.71 -0.67
C ILE A 19 -1.77 11.07 -1.13
N LYS A 20 -1.24 12.16 -0.56
CA LYS A 20 -1.65 13.52 -0.91
C LYS A 20 -1.39 13.87 -2.37
N GLU A 21 -0.23 13.50 -2.90
CA GLU A 21 0.15 13.77 -4.30
C GLU A 21 -0.75 13.04 -5.29
N LYS A 22 -1.10 11.79 -5.01
CA LYS A 22 -1.89 10.95 -5.92
C LYS A 22 -3.40 11.14 -5.79
N PHE A 23 -3.90 11.26 -4.57
CA PHE A 23 -5.36 11.26 -4.28
C PHE A 23 -5.86 12.60 -3.74
N GLY A 24 -4.98 13.52 -3.37
CA GLY A 24 -5.35 14.66 -2.55
C GLY A 24 -5.64 14.23 -1.11
N LEU A 25 -6.40 15.06 -0.40
CA LEU A 25 -6.90 14.74 0.96
C LEU A 25 -8.44 14.80 1.01
N ASP A 26 -9.11 14.77 -0.14
CA ASP A 26 -10.57 14.74 -0.28
C ASP A 26 -11.07 13.29 -0.33
N PHE A 27 -10.76 12.53 0.72
CA PHE A 27 -11.30 11.20 0.97
C PHE A 27 -11.55 11.01 2.46
N ASP A 28 -12.40 10.05 2.83
CA ASP A 28 -12.94 9.95 4.19
C ASP A 28 -12.23 8.89 5.03
N VAL A 29 -11.79 7.79 4.40
CA VAL A 29 -11.27 6.63 5.10
C VAL A 29 -9.99 6.12 4.46
N LEU A 30 -8.97 5.88 5.29
CA LEU A 30 -7.78 5.11 4.92
C LEU A 30 -7.93 3.68 5.45
N PHE A 31 -8.11 2.74 4.52
CA PHE A 31 -8.34 1.34 4.84
C PHE A 31 -7.07 0.52 4.73
N GLY A 32 -6.68 -0.13 5.83
CA GLY A 32 -5.51 -1.01 5.88
C GLY A 32 -5.92 -2.47 6.07
N PRO A 33 -5.86 -3.31 5.03
CA PRO A 33 -6.19 -4.73 5.18
C PRO A 33 -5.31 -5.45 6.19
N ALA A 34 -5.92 -6.37 6.95
CA ALA A 34 -5.20 -7.17 7.94
C ALA A 34 -4.19 -8.14 7.25
N TYR A 35 -2.96 -8.25 7.76
CA TYR A 35 -2.52 -7.63 9.01
C TYR A 35 -1.56 -6.47 8.81
N LYS A 36 -0.79 -6.42 7.70
CA LYS A 36 0.28 -5.44 7.49
C LYS A 36 -0.26 -4.04 7.14
N GLY A 37 -1.43 -3.97 6.51
CA GLY A 37 -2.12 -2.70 6.24
C GLY A 37 -2.54 -1.96 7.50
N ILE A 38 -2.80 -2.67 8.61
CA ILE A 38 -3.24 -2.05 9.87
C ILE A 38 -2.24 -1.00 10.38
N PRO A 39 -0.96 -1.35 10.68
CA PRO A 39 -0.01 -0.35 11.16
C PRO A 39 0.29 0.74 10.11
N LEU A 40 0.21 0.41 8.81
CA LEU A 40 0.44 1.37 7.73
C LEU A 40 -0.65 2.43 7.69
N SER A 41 -1.92 2.03 7.77
CA SER A 41 -3.06 2.95 7.77
C SER A 41 -3.10 3.83 9.02
N VAL A 42 -2.87 3.26 10.19
CA VAL A 42 -2.81 4.03 11.46
C VAL A 42 -1.69 5.07 11.41
N ALA A 43 -0.48 4.67 11.03
CA ALA A 43 0.66 5.59 10.96
C ALA A 43 0.43 6.71 9.93
N ALA A 44 -0.10 6.37 8.75
CA ALA A 44 -0.38 7.37 7.72
C ALA A 44 -1.51 8.33 8.12
N THR A 45 -2.56 7.84 8.77
CA THR A 45 -3.66 8.69 9.27
C THR A 45 -3.16 9.70 10.31
N VAL A 46 -2.34 9.25 11.28
CA VAL A 46 -1.73 10.16 12.27
C VAL A 46 -0.84 11.21 11.58
N ALA A 47 0.01 10.80 10.63
CA ALA A 47 0.88 11.72 9.91
C ALA A 47 0.11 12.75 9.08
N ILE A 48 -1.01 12.35 8.45
CA ILE A 48 -1.88 13.24 7.69
C ILE A 48 -2.52 14.27 8.62
N SER A 49 -3.07 13.83 9.75
CA SER A 49 -3.68 14.72 10.73
C SER A 49 -2.67 15.75 11.28
N GLU A 50 -1.50 15.28 11.72
CA GLU A 50 -0.47 16.19 12.29
C GLU A 50 0.09 17.18 11.27
N LYS A 51 0.27 16.76 10.01
CA LYS A 51 0.99 17.56 9.01
C LYS A 51 0.09 18.46 8.17
N TYR A 52 -1.14 18.04 7.95
CA TYR A 52 -2.06 18.74 7.03
C TYR A 52 -3.33 19.24 7.72
N ASP A 53 -3.44 19.06 9.04
CA ASP A 53 -4.63 19.47 9.82
C ASP A 53 -5.94 18.92 9.19
N THR A 54 -5.90 17.64 8.81
CA THR A 54 -6.99 16.96 8.10
C THR A 54 -7.33 15.66 8.81
N ASP A 55 -8.56 15.51 9.23
CA ASP A 55 -9.06 14.32 9.89
C ASP A 55 -9.54 13.27 8.87
N ILE A 56 -8.72 12.24 8.68
CA ILE A 56 -9.07 11.05 7.90
C ILE A 56 -9.30 9.90 8.85
N ARG A 57 -10.40 9.17 8.68
CA ARG A 57 -10.73 8.04 9.52
C ARG A 57 -9.89 6.82 9.13
N TYR A 58 -9.40 6.10 10.12
CA TYR A 58 -8.74 4.81 9.95
C TYR A 58 -9.74 3.68 10.03
N CYS A 59 -9.65 2.69 9.14
CA CYS A 59 -10.39 1.45 9.18
C CYS A 59 -9.54 0.26 8.72
N SER A 60 -9.85 -0.92 9.21
CA SER A 60 -9.23 -2.19 8.83
C SER A 60 -10.26 -3.33 8.96
N ASN A 61 -9.98 -4.47 8.33
CA ASN A 61 -10.77 -5.68 8.56
C ASN A 61 -10.11 -6.60 9.60
N ARG A 62 -10.91 -7.48 10.16
CA ARG A 62 -10.46 -8.66 10.90
C ARG A 62 -10.41 -9.85 9.95
N LYS A 63 -9.46 -10.76 10.10
CA LYS A 63 -9.48 -12.06 9.39
C LYS A 63 -10.39 -13.07 10.04
N GLU A 64 -10.67 -12.91 11.32
CA GLU A 64 -11.53 -13.80 12.10
C GLU A 64 -12.73 -13.02 12.64
N VAL A 65 -13.93 -13.56 12.45
CA VAL A 65 -15.15 -13.03 13.06
C VAL A 65 -15.14 -13.38 14.56
N LYS A 66 -15.24 -12.39 15.44
CA LYS A 66 -15.38 -12.64 16.88
C LYS A 66 -16.82 -12.83 17.26
N ASP A 67 -17.09 -13.91 18.00
CA ASP A 67 -18.41 -14.21 18.57
C ASP A 67 -18.74 -13.41 19.84
N HIS A 68 -17.72 -12.79 20.46
CA HIS A 68 -17.82 -12.08 21.74
C HIS A 68 -17.14 -10.70 21.69
N GLY A 69 -17.73 -9.73 22.37
CA GLY A 69 -17.23 -8.34 22.44
C GLY A 69 -17.71 -7.49 21.27
N ASP A 70 -16.82 -6.65 20.73
CA ASP A 70 -17.07 -5.88 19.50
C ASP A 70 -17.38 -6.82 18.34
N LYS A 71 -18.66 -7.06 18.12
CA LYS A 71 -19.16 -7.88 17.01
C LYS A 71 -18.99 -7.07 15.73
N GLY A 72 -18.12 -7.54 14.83
CA GLY A 72 -17.95 -6.93 13.53
C GLY A 72 -16.71 -7.42 12.82
N ILE A 73 -16.73 -7.29 11.50
CA ILE A 73 -15.60 -7.61 10.63
C ILE A 73 -14.59 -6.46 10.56
N LEU A 74 -14.97 -5.25 10.98
CA LEU A 74 -14.15 -4.05 10.93
C LEU A 74 -13.51 -3.71 12.27
N LEU A 75 -12.38 -2.99 12.19
CA LEU A 75 -11.61 -2.38 13.26
C LEU A 75 -11.41 -0.89 12.95
N GLY A 76 -11.41 -0.05 13.99
CA GLY A 76 -11.27 1.40 13.83
C GLY A 76 -12.61 2.07 13.60
N SER A 77 -12.64 3.08 12.74
CA SER A 77 -13.85 3.84 12.46
C SER A 77 -14.79 3.08 11.51
N PRO A 78 -16.11 3.25 11.62
CA PRO A 78 -17.04 2.72 10.65
C PRO A 78 -16.84 3.36 9.27
N ILE A 79 -17.21 2.63 8.23
CA ILE A 79 -17.34 3.14 6.88
C ILE A 79 -18.84 3.43 6.64
N ASN A 80 -19.15 4.60 6.13
CA ASN A 80 -20.54 5.07 5.95
C ASN A 80 -20.89 5.22 4.46
N ASP A 81 -22.16 5.34 4.17
CA ASP A 81 -22.65 5.65 2.82
C ASP A 81 -22.04 6.96 2.31
N GLY A 82 -21.54 6.95 1.08
CA GLY A 82 -20.92 8.08 0.41
C GLY A 82 -19.42 8.24 0.69
N ASP A 83 -18.85 7.45 1.60
CA ASP A 83 -17.43 7.54 1.92
C ASP A 83 -16.55 7.20 0.71
N LYS A 84 -15.55 8.04 0.48
CA LYS A 84 -14.42 7.76 -0.41
C LYS A 84 -13.33 7.03 0.38
N VAL A 85 -12.89 5.91 -0.11
CA VAL A 85 -11.93 5.04 0.59
C VAL A 85 -10.64 4.89 -0.22
N VAL A 86 -9.49 5.17 0.41
CA VAL A 86 -8.17 4.81 -0.10
C VAL A 86 -7.67 3.57 0.65
N ILE A 87 -7.21 2.57 -0.08
CA ILE A 87 -6.64 1.34 0.48
C ILE A 87 -5.12 1.48 0.56
N ILE A 88 -4.51 1.00 1.65
CA ILE A 88 -3.05 1.01 1.83
C ILE A 88 -2.52 -0.38 2.16
N GLU A 89 -1.52 -0.82 1.40
CA GLU A 89 -0.88 -2.13 1.53
C GLU A 89 0.64 -2.02 1.56
N ASP A 90 1.32 -3.08 1.99
CA ASP A 90 2.79 -3.16 1.90
C ASP A 90 3.24 -3.44 0.45
N VAL A 91 2.77 -4.51 -0.14
CA VAL A 91 3.04 -4.93 -1.53
C VAL A 91 1.83 -5.63 -2.11
N THR A 92 1.72 -5.64 -3.43
CA THR A 92 0.77 -6.52 -4.13
C THR A 92 1.48 -7.30 -5.23
N THR A 93 1.10 -8.56 -5.42
CA THR A 93 1.66 -9.43 -6.47
C THR A 93 0.59 -9.86 -7.47
N ALA A 94 -0.50 -10.41 -7.01
CA ALA A 94 -1.60 -10.93 -7.84
C ALA A 94 -2.94 -10.24 -7.59
N GLY A 95 -2.95 -9.17 -6.79
CA GLY A 95 -4.18 -8.44 -6.43
C GLY A 95 -5.14 -9.21 -5.51
N THR A 96 -4.73 -10.36 -4.96
CA THR A 96 -5.61 -11.22 -4.14
C THR A 96 -6.12 -10.47 -2.89
N SER A 97 -5.29 -9.68 -2.25
CA SER A 97 -5.70 -8.87 -1.09
C SER A 97 -6.82 -7.88 -1.46
N ILE A 98 -6.74 -7.28 -2.64
CA ILE A 98 -7.78 -6.35 -3.13
C ILE A 98 -9.07 -7.10 -3.48
N GLU A 99 -8.95 -8.31 -4.07
CA GLU A 99 -10.12 -9.17 -4.35
C GLU A 99 -10.88 -9.53 -3.06
N GLU A 100 -10.18 -9.74 -1.96
CA GLU A 100 -10.78 -10.03 -0.64
C GLU A 100 -11.30 -8.76 0.06
N THR A 101 -10.61 -7.64 -0.08
CA THR A 101 -10.88 -6.39 0.64
C THR A 101 -12.05 -5.60 0.06
N LEU A 102 -12.13 -5.47 -1.26
CA LEU A 102 -13.18 -4.68 -1.91
C LEU A 102 -14.61 -5.13 -1.57
N PRO A 103 -14.94 -6.43 -1.53
CA PRO A 103 -16.25 -6.89 -1.09
C PRO A 103 -16.57 -6.49 0.35
N ILE A 104 -15.57 -6.49 1.24
CA ILE A 104 -15.75 -6.10 2.65
C ILE A 104 -16.09 -4.61 2.75
N ILE A 105 -15.38 -3.76 2.02
CA ILE A 105 -15.63 -2.31 1.98
C ILE A 105 -17.00 -2.03 1.38
N LYS A 106 -17.31 -2.61 0.22
CA LYS A 106 -18.60 -2.42 -0.49
C LYS A 106 -19.81 -2.96 0.27
N ALA A 107 -19.62 -3.95 1.16
CA ALA A 107 -20.69 -4.46 2.02
C ALA A 107 -21.12 -3.45 3.12
N GLN A 108 -20.37 -2.37 3.34
CA GLN A 108 -20.70 -1.36 4.34
C GLN A 108 -21.75 -0.35 3.85
N GLY A 109 -22.03 -0.28 2.56
CA GLY A 109 -23.01 0.63 1.98
C GLY A 109 -22.62 1.09 0.58
N ASN A 110 -23.15 2.23 0.16
CA ASN A 110 -22.78 2.87 -1.12
C ASN A 110 -21.45 3.61 -0.94
N VAL A 111 -20.35 2.88 -0.96
CA VAL A 111 -18.99 3.36 -0.70
C VAL A 111 -18.23 3.45 -2.01
N ASP A 112 -17.36 4.46 -2.14
CA ASP A 112 -16.51 4.70 -3.31
C ASP A 112 -15.03 4.40 -3.00
N PRO A 113 -14.52 3.19 -3.27
CA PRO A 113 -13.09 2.90 -3.22
C PRO A 113 -12.40 3.60 -4.39
N ILE A 114 -11.63 4.66 -4.10
CA ILE A 114 -11.03 5.53 -5.14
C ILE A 114 -9.59 5.15 -5.48
N GLY A 115 -8.90 4.41 -4.60
CA GLY A 115 -7.51 4.10 -4.87
C GLY A 115 -6.82 3.11 -3.96
N LEU A 116 -5.61 2.71 -4.40
CA LEU A 116 -4.70 1.81 -3.70
C LEU A 116 -3.30 2.42 -3.65
N VAL A 117 -2.71 2.46 -2.46
CA VAL A 117 -1.30 2.80 -2.23
C VAL A 117 -0.56 1.55 -1.78
N VAL A 118 0.55 1.22 -2.44
CA VAL A 118 1.46 0.17 -1.97
C VAL A 118 2.79 0.77 -1.56
N SER A 119 3.47 0.16 -0.60
CA SER A 119 4.79 0.64 -0.19
C SER A 119 5.82 0.38 -1.29
N VAL A 120 5.79 -0.79 -1.90
CA VAL A 120 6.73 -1.18 -2.96
C VAL A 120 5.97 -1.78 -4.14
N ASP A 121 6.17 -1.21 -5.32
CA ASP A 121 5.83 -1.90 -6.57
C ASP A 121 6.98 -2.83 -6.95
N ARG A 122 6.72 -4.12 -6.90
CA ARG A 122 7.69 -5.14 -7.27
C ARG A 122 7.92 -5.23 -8.78
N MET A 123 7.12 -4.52 -9.59
CA MET A 123 7.17 -4.52 -11.06
C MET A 123 7.08 -5.92 -11.67
N GLU A 124 6.42 -6.84 -10.97
CA GLU A 124 6.14 -8.20 -11.44
C GLU A 124 4.83 -8.23 -12.22
N ARG A 125 4.72 -9.19 -13.13
CA ARG A 125 3.45 -9.46 -13.82
C ARG A 125 2.42 -9.91 -12.79
N GLY A 126 1.18 -9.43 -12.95
CA GLY A 126 0.03 -9.92 -12.23
C GLY A 126 -0.39 -11.33 -12.67
N LYS A 127 -1.67 -11.55 -12.80
CA LYS A 127 -2.22 -12.82 -13.35
C LYS A 127 -2.07 -12.93 -14.86
N GLY A 128 -1.90 -11.82 -15.56
CA GLY A 128 -1.74 -11.71 -17.01
C GLY A 128 -0.34 -11.26 -17.43
N THR A 129 -0.28 -10.32 -18.36
CA THR A 129 0.96 -9.76 -18.91
C THR A 129 1.33 -8.41 -18.34
N LYS A 130 0.38 -7.70 -17.75
CA LYS A 130 0.54 -6.38 -17.15
C LYS A 130 1.02 -6.48 -15.71
N SER A 131 1.44 -5.33 -15.14
CA SER A 131 1.76 -5.26 -13.72
C SER A 131 0.50 -5.52 -12.86
N ALA A 132 0.71 -6.02 -11.65
CA ALA A 132 -0.39 -6.21 -10.70
C ALA A 132 -1.17 -4.91 -10.44
N LEU A 133 -0.49 -3.77 -10.36
CA LEU A 133 -1.13 -2.47 -10.17
C LEU A 133 -1.98 -2.07 -11.39
N SER A 134 -1.46 -2.24 -12.61
CA SER A 134 -2.23 -1.96 -13.83
C SER A 134 -3.46 -2.87 -13.97
N GLU A 135 -3.33 -4.15 -13.62
CA GLU A 135 -4.48 -5.07 -13.64
C GLU A 135 -5.56 -4.67 -12.61
N ILE A 136 -5.16 -4.17 -11.44
CA ILE A 136 -6.08 -3.66 -10.42
C ILE A 136 -6.79 -2.40 -10.92
N GLU A 137 -6.06 -1.45 -11.54
CA GLU A 137 -6.67 -0.25 -12.13
C GLU A 137 -7.72 -0.60 -13.17
N GLU A 138 -7.40 -1.48 -14.10
CA GLU A 138 -8.32 -1.88 -15.18
C GLU A 138 -9.54 -2.66 -14.66
N LYS A 139 -9.32 -3.57 -13.74
CA LYS A 139 -10.38 -4.47 -13.25
C LYS A 139 -11.35 -3.79 -12.30
N TYR A 140 -10.85 -2.89 -11.45
CA TYR A 140 -11.63 -2.32 -10.34
C TYR A 140 -11.87 -0.82 -10.46
N GLY A 141 -11.22 -0.14 -11.41
CA GLY A 141 -11.30 1.31 -11.57
C GLY A 141 -10.58 2.10 -10.49
N LEU A 142 -9.72 1.44 -9.70
CA LEU A 142 -8.95 2.09 -8.64
C LEU A 142 -7.76 2.81 -9.24
N LYS A 143 -7.49 4.04 -8.81
CA LYS A 143 -6.19 4.66 -9.07
C LYS A 143 -5.14 3.97 -8.21
N THR A 144 -4.00 3.55 -8.79
CA THR A 144 -2.93 2.93 -8.01
C THR A 144 -1.68 3.80 -7.94
N THR A 145 -0.92 3.65 -6.87
CA THR A 145 0.41 4.26 -6.72
C THR A 145 1.29 3.42 -5.81
N ALA A 146 2.60 3.49 -6.02
CA ALA A 146 3.61 2.95 -5.11
C ALA A 146 4.44 4.08 -4.52
N ILE A 147 4.97 3.87 -3.31
CA ILE A 147 5.92 4.80 -2.70
C ILE A 147 7.26 4.70 -3.40
N VAL A 148 7.66 3.47 -3.75
CA VAL A 148 8.91 3.19 -4.48
C VAL A 148 8.71 1.96 -5.37
N THR A 149 9.39 1.95 -6.51
CA THR A 149 9.48 0.79 -7.39
C THR A 149 10.78 0.02 -7.16
N MET A 150 10.82 -1.26 -7.49
CA MET A 150 12.05 -2.03 -7.42
C MET A 150 13.12 -1.53 -8.39
N ALA A 151 12.73 -0.93 -9.53
CA ALA A 151 13.69 -0.29 -10.43
C ALA A 151 14.43 0.87 -9.75
N GLU A 152 13.69 1.76 -9.07
CA GLU A 152 14.26 2.88 -8.30
C GLU A 152 15.16 2.37 -7.16
N VAL A 153 14.78 1.30 -6.47
CA VAL A 153 15.60 0.69 -5.42
C VAL A 153 16.93 0.17 -6.00
N VAL A 154 16.86 -0.53 -7.13
CA VAL A 154 18.05 -1.06 -7.81
C VAL A 154 18.94 0.09 -8.29
N GLU A 155 18.40 1.10 -8.97
CA GLU A 155 19.13 2.27 -9.44
C GLU A 155 19.82 3.03 -8.28
N HIS A 156 19.11 3.13 -7.16
CA HIS A 156 19.64 3.83 -5.98
C HIS A 156 20.78 3.08 -5.30
N LEU A 157 20.75 1.74 -5.27
CA LEU A 157 21.70 0.93 -4.50
C LEU A 157 22.79 0.26 -5.35
N TYR A 158 22.64 0.22 -6.69
CA TYR A 158 23.58 -0.48 -7.57
C TYR A 158 24.96 0.19 -7.54
N ASN A 159 25.96 -0.62 -7.16
CA ASN A 159 27.35 -0.20 -7.00
C ASN A 159 27.54 1.04 -6.10
N LYS A 160 26.58 1.33 -5.21
CA LYS A 160 26.68 2.39 -4.21
C LYS A 160 26.88 1.80 -2.83
N GLU A 161 27.77 2.44 -2.08
CA GLU A 161 28.03 2.07 -0.71
C GLU A 161 26.91 2.59 0.21
N TYR A 162 26.36 1.69 1.00
CA TYR A 162 25.41 2.01 2.07
C TYR A 162 25.93 1.42 3.39
N LYS A 163 26.18 2.27 4.37
CA LYS A 163 26.74 1.90 5.69
C LYS A 163 28.00 1.02 5.59
N GLY A 164 28.93 1.37 4.70
CA GLY A 164 30.21 0.67 4.51
C GLY A 164 30.12 -0.62 3.69
N LYS A 165 29.02 -0.86 2.98
CA LYS A 165 28.83 -2.06 2.14
C LYS A 165 28.12 -1.72 0.84
N VAL A 166 28.56 -2.33 -0.25
CA VAL A 166 27.81 -2.33 -1.51
C VAL A 166 26.72 -3.41 -1.37
N ILE A 167 25.46 -3.00 -1.41
CA ILE A 167 24.30 -3.89 -1.23
C ILE A 167 23.96 -4.61 -2.53
N ILE A 168 23.93 -3.88 -3.66
CA ILE A 168 23.68 -4.43 -4.98
C ILE A 168 24.98 -4.29 -5.79
N ASP A 169 25.74 -5.36 -5.86
CA ASP A 169 26.91 -5.49 -6.72
C ASP A 169 26.51 -6.03 -8.12
N ASP A 170 27.49 -6.17 -9.01
CA ASP A 170 27.28 -6.66 -10.38
C ASP A 170 26.66 -8.07 -10.39
N LYS A 171 27.03 -8.91 -9.44
CA LYS A 171 26.51 -10.30 -9.35
C LYS A 171 25.04 -10.28 -8.95
N LEU A 172 24.67 -9.51 -7.94
CA LEU A 172 23.28 -9.40 -7.50
C LEU A 172 22.44 -8.68 -8.56
N LYS A 173 23.00 -7.65 -9.22
CA LYS A 173 22.31 -6.98 -10.34
C LYS A 173 21.98 -7.95 -11.48
N ALA A 174 22.94 -8.78 -11.91
CA ALA A 174 22.70 -9.78 -12.93
C ALA A 174 21.62 -10.82 -12.52
N ALA A 175 21.59 -11.22 -11.25
CA ALA A 175 20.54 -12.10 -10.73
C ALA A 175 19.16 -11.43 -10.72
N ILE A 176 19.09 -10.13 -10.37
CA ILE A 176 17.86 -9.34 -10.43
C ILE A 176 17.37 -9.22 -11.87
N ASP A 177 18.26 -8.94 -12.83
CA ASP A 177 17.90 -8.83 -14.24
C ASP A 177 17.34 -10.14 -14.79
N ALA A 178 17.99 -11.27 -14.50
CA ALA A 178 17.50 -12.60 -14.88
C ALA A 178 16.13 -12.92 -14.24
N TYR A 179 15.91 -12.48 -13.01
CA TYR A 179 14.61 -12.62 -12.36
C TYR A 179 13.52 -11.82 -13.10
N TYR A 180 13.80 -10.56 -13.47
CA TYR A 180 12.83 -9.73 -14.20
C TYR A 180 12.61 -10.15 -15.64
N GLU A 181 13.59 -10.80 -16.29
CA GLU A 181 13.35 -11.46 -17.59
C GLU A 181 12.27 -12.53 -17.49
N GLN A 182 12.21 -13.24 -16.36
CA GLN A 182 11.25 -14.32 -16.15
C GLN A 182 9.91 -13.82 -15.59
N TYR A 183 9.91 -12.90 -14.61
CA TYR A 183 8.74 -12.51 -13.84
C TYR A 183 8.30 -11.06 -14.03
N GLY A 184 9.16 -10.22 -14.58
CA GLY A 184 8.88 -8.80 -14.79
C GLY A 184 7.81 -8.55 -15.85
N VAL A 185 7.24 -7.37 -15.80
CA VAL A 185 6.34 -6.87 -16.85
C VAL A 185 7.10 -6.82 -18.17
N LYS A 186 6.51 -7.33 -19.24
CA LYS A 186 7.03 -7.18 -20.60
C LYS A 186 6.24 -6.07 -21.25
N GLU A 187 6.87 -4.91 -21.41
CA GLU A 187 6.38 -3.82 -22.25
C GLU A 187 6.36 -4.24 -23.72
#